data_d7f4fa85015ce1c00a3aceb68ba9a118
#
_entry.id   d7f4fa85015ce1c00a3aceb68ba9a118
#
_cell.length_a   1.000
_cell.length_b   1.000
_cell.length_c   1.000
_cell.angle_alpha   90.00
_cell.angle_beta   90.00
_cell.angle_gamma   90.00
#
_symmetry.space_group_name_H-M   'P 1'
#
loop_
_entity.id
_entity.type
_entity.pdbx_description
1 polymer ?
#
loop_
_entity_poly.entity_id
_entity_poly.type
_entity_poly.pdbx_seq_one_letter_code
_entity_poly.pdbx_strand_id
1 'polypeptide(L)'
;MSEPTATPGRSDAHPEQGRTPTPFRLPDPGKEADLARRMGVQFDNPLLLRQALTHRSVLHDWQGVEDIPAILQSNERLEFLGDAVLGAITAEYLYKRDPDADEGQLTRHRVAAVRAETLVRWARELRVPEALYLGTGEQVTQSARDRMLAGAFEALVGAVHLDQGREAAERFVLGFLERDLESILQQEAVANPKGRLQEVLQERERVGPEYETIATAGPDHAREFTVVVKVREELLGEGRGRSKREAQQMAAREALAHLGIVDSTPKPD
;
A
#
# COMPACT_ATOMS: atom_id res chain seq x y z
N MET A 1 15.60 -34.33 65.84
CA MET A 1 16.87 -33.67 65.47
C MET A 1 16.89 -33.51 63.97
N SER A 2 16.94 -32.26 63.59
CA SER A 2 17.40 -31.65 62.35
C SER A 2 16.32 -30.99 61.49
N GLU A 3 16.20 -29.75 61.69
CA GLU A 3 15.72 -28.70 60.81
C GLU A 3 16.82 -28.24 59.84
N PRO A 4 16.57 -27.26 58.95
CA PRO A 4 15.37 -26.75 58.25
C PRO A 4 15.63 -26.57 56.76
N THR A 5 14.57 -26.55 56.03
CA THR A 5 14.57 -26.26 54.59
C THR A 5 14.35 -24.76 54.30
N ALA A 6 15.25 -24.21 53.54
CA ALA A 6 15.23 -22.82 53.07
C ALA A 6 14.13 -22.58 52.06
N THR A 7 13.45 -21.45 52.22
CA THR A 7 12.44 -20.88 51.32
C THR A 7 13.14 -20.22 50.12
N PRO A 8 12.76 -20.44 48.85
CA PRO A 8 13.22 -19.62 47.73
C PRO A 8 12.41 -18.34 47.62
N GLY A 9 13.11 -17.29 47.25
CA GLY A 9 12.72 -15.92 47.24
C GLY A 9 11.58 -15.58 46.26
N ARG A 10 10.84 -14.57 46.65
CA ARG A 10 9.88 -13.82 45.84
C ARG A 10 10.58 -13.26 44.59
N SER A 11 10.05 -13.62 43.44
CA SER A 11 10.33 -12.90 42.21
C SER A 11 9.55 -11.59 42.22
N ASP A 12 10.23 -10.48 42.17
CA ASP A 12 9.66 -9.16 41.97
C ASP A 12 9.00 -9.09 40.59
N ALA A 13 7.67 -9.18 40.59
CA ALA A 13 6.85 -8.85 39.44
C ALA A 13 6.90 -7.32 39.25
N HIS A 14 7.56 -6.89 38.21
CA HIS A 14 7.43 -5.51 37.74
C HIS A 14 5.95 -5.20 37.46
N PRO A 15 5.42 -4.08 37.93
CA PRO A 15 4.07 -3.68 37.60
C PRO A 15 4.01 -3.34 36.15
N GLU A 16 3.23 -4.08 35.35
CA GLU A 16 2.82 -3.70 34.00
C GLU A 16 2.21 -2.30 34.08
N GLN A 17 2.90 -1.34 33.50
CA GLN A 17 2.43 0.03 33.37
C GLN A 17 1.12 0.01 32.61
N GLY A 18 0.04 0.38 33.31
CA GLY A 18 -1.34 0.40 32.86
C GLY A 18 -1.48 1.16 31.52
N ARG A 19 -1.61 0.41 30.44
CA ARG A 19 -2.18 0.91 29.21
C ARG A 19 -3.69 0.93 29.39
N THR A 20 -4.27 2.10 29.54
CA THR A 20 -5.70 2.29 29.44
C THR A 20 -6.18 1.74 28.11
N PRO A 21 -7.09 0.75 28.08
CA PRO A 21 -7.68 0.28 26.84
C PRO A 21 -8.35 1.47 26.15
N THR A 22 -8.05 1.66 24.87
CA THR A 22 -8.76 2.67 24.07
C THR A 22 -10.25 2.31 24.10
N PRO A 23 -11.12 3.18 24.60
CA PRO A 23 -12.55 2.87 24.65
C PRO A 23 -13.05 2.60 23.24
N PHE A 24 -13.85 1.53 23.04
CA PHE A 24 -14.47 1.26 21.76
C PHE A 24 -15.32 2.48 21.36
N ARG A 25 -15.30 2.78 20.06
CA ARG A 25 -16.01 3.95 19.55
C ARG A 25 -17.37 3.53 19.00
N LEU A 26 -18.42 4.14 19.51
CA LEU A 26 -19.73 4.10 18.86
C LEU A 26 -19.67 4.86 17.51
N PRO A 27 -20.58 4.52 16.57
CA PRO A 27 -20.73 5.28 15.36
C PRO A 27 -20.91 6.77 15.65
N ASP A 28 -20.18 7.61 14.93
CA ASP A 28 -20.19 9.06 15.09
C ASP A 28 -20.61 9.71 13.76
N PRO A 29 -21.91 10.00 13.59
CA PRO A 29 -22.44 10.62 12.36
C PRO A 29 -21.77 11.95 12.01
N GLY A 30 -21.23 12.69 12.99
CA GLY A 30 -20.50 13.92 12.76
C GLY A 30 -19.19 13.66 12.03
N LYS A 31 -18.41 12.66 12.44
CA LYS A 31 -17.16 12.26 11.76
C LYS A 31 -17.41 11.64 10.40
N GLU A 32 -18.48 10.84 10.27
CA GLU A 32 -18.91 10.29 8.99
C GLU A 32 -19.24 11.42 8.00
N ALA A 33 -20.04 12.40 8.42
CA ALA A 33 -20.39 13.57 7.60
C ALA A 33 -19.17 14.44 7.25
N ASP A 34 -18.23 14.62 8.19
CA ASP A 34 -16.98 15.34 7.95
C ASP A 34 -16.10 14.64 6.92
N LEU A 35 -16.02 13.30 6.98
CA LEU A 35 -15.31 12.51 5.98
C LEU A 35 -15.99 12.62 4.61
N ALA A 36 -17.30 12.44 4.52
CA ALA A 36 -18.07 12.56 3.29
C ALA A 36 -17.84 13.93 2.61
N ARG A 37 -17.79 15.02 3.39
CA ARG A 37 -17.48 16.36 2.88
C ARG A 37 -16.05 16.45 2.32
N ARG A 38 -15.06 15.84 2.98
CA ARG A 38 -13.67 15.78 2.47
C ARG A 38 -13.55 14.93 1.20
N MET A 39 -14.36 13.89 1.08
CA MET A 39 -14.46 13.07 -0.12
C MET A 39 -15.17 13.80 -1.27
N GLY A 40 -15.90 14.89 -1.01
CA GLY A 40 -16.77 15.54 -1.98
C GLY A 40 -17.98 14.69 -2.37
N VAL A 41 -18.42 13.77 -1.51
CA VAL A 41 -19.50 12.81 -1.77
C VAL A 41 -20.62 13.01 -0.75
N GLN A 42 -21.86 13.11 -1.24
CA GLN A 42 -23.06 13.10 -0.40
C GLN A 42 -23.71 11.72 -0.54
N PHE A 43 -23.63 10.90 0.51
CA PHE A 43 -24.20 9.55 0.49
C PHE A 43 -25.73 9.60 0.61
N ASP A 44 -26.40 8.90 -0.31
CA ASP A 44 -27.85 8.67 -0.23
C ASP A 44 -28.17 7.62 0.84
N ASN A 45 -27.30 6.63 1.01
CA ASN A 45 -27.36 5.62 2.05
C ASN A 45 -26.16 5.76 3.02
N PRO A 46 -26.30 6.47 4.15
CA PRO A 46 -25.23 6.65 5.12
C PRO A 46 -24.67 5.34 5.72
N LEU A 47 -25.44 4.24 5.67
CA LEU A 47 -24.98 2.95 6.16
C LEU A 47 -23.84 2.37 5.33
N LEU A 48 -23.76 2.69 4.03
CA LEU A 48 -22.62 2.27 3.19
C LEU A 48 -21.32 2.94 3.63
N LEU A 49 -21.36 4.25 3.94
CA LEU A 49 -20.21 4.95 4.48
C LEU A 49 -19.79 4.36 5.84
N ARG A 50 -20.75 4.15 6.74
CA ARG A 50 -20.51 3.53 8.05
C ARG A 50 -19.90 2.15 7.89
N GLN A 51 -20.43 1.32 7.01
CA GLN A 51 -19.89 -0.01 6.73
C GLN A 51 -18.44 0.06 6.20
N ALA A 52 -18.13 0.99 5.29
CA ALA A 52 -16.77 1.19 4.78
C ALA A 52 -15.77 1.55 5.89
N LEU A 53 -16.24 2.20 6.96
CA LEU A 53 -15.44 2.58 8.13
C LEU A 53 -15.44 1.53 9.23
N THR A 54 -16.16 0.41 9.09
CA THR A 54 -16.30 -0.61 10.14
C THR A 54 -15.31 -1.74 9.93
N HIS A 55 -14.21 -1.74 10.69
CA HIS A 55 -13.31 -2.89 10.72
C HIS A 55 -13.94 -4.05 11.50
N ARG A 56 -13.68 -5.29 11.05
CA ARG A 56 -14.27 -6.49 11.68
C ARG A 56 -14.08 -6.60 13.20
N SER A 57 -12.98 -6.05 13.73
CA SER A 57 -12.66 -6.12 15.15
C SER A 57 -13.70 -5.43 16.04
N VAL A 58 -14.35 -4.37 15.54
CA VAL A 58 -15.33 -3.62 16.34
C VAL A 58 -16.70 -4.29 16.39
N LEU A 59 -17.00 -5.19 15.45
CA LEU A 59 -18.33 -5.82 15.40
C LEU A 59 -18.66 -6.64 16.66
N HIS A 60 -17.64 -7.23 17.30
CA HIS A 60 -17.84 -7.92 18.55
C HIS A 60 -18.22 -6.96 19.69
N ASP A 61 -17.56 -5.81 19.75
CA ASP A 61 -17.82 -4.78 20.76
C ASP A 61 -19.22 -4.15 20.58
N TRP A 62 -19.75 -4.19 19.37
CA TRP A 62 -21.05 -3.62 19.03
C TRP A 62 -22.22 -4.59 19.14
N GLN A 63 -21.99 -5.86 19.51
CA GLN A 63 -23.08 -6.82 19.71
C GLN A 63 -24.01 -6.38 20.84
N GLY A 64 -25.31 -6.23 20.53
CA GLY A 64 -26.34 -5.83 21.50
C GLY A 64 -26.36 -4.33 21.84
N VAL A 65 -25.61 -3.50 21.13
CA VAL A 65 -25.69 -2.04 21.26
C VAL A 65 -26.89 -1.52 20.49
N GLU A 66 -27.75 -0.74 21.18
CA GLU A 66 -29.13 -0.43 20.75
C GLU A 66 -29.20 0.37 19.43
N ASP A 67 -28.27 1.27 19.16
CA ASP A 67 -28.30 2.13 17.98
C ASP A 67 -27.51 1.58 16.78
N ILE A 68 -27.02 0.34 16.85
CA ILE A 68 -26.27 -0.27 15.76
C ILE A 68 -27.17 -1.25 15.02
N PRO A 69 -27.41 -1.01 13.71
CA PRO A 69 -28.20 -1.94 12.94
C PRO A 69 -27.60 -3.35 12.95
N ALA A 70 -28.39 -4.36 13.30
CA ALA A 70 -27.95 -5.76 13.32
C ALA A 70 -27.44 -6.26 11.94
N ILE A 71 -27.81 -5.58 10.85
CA ILE A 71 -27.38 -5.86 9.49
C ILE A 71 -26.00 -5.28 9.17
N LEU A 72 -25.43 -4.43 10.03
CA LEU A 72 -24.13 -3.81 9.77
C LEU A 72 -23.04 -4.88 9.75
N GLN A 73 -22.29 -4.91 8.67
CA GLN A 73 -21.18 -5.83 8.41
C GLN A 73 -19.85 -5.09 8.43
N SER A 74 -18.73 -5.85 8.45
CA SER A 74 -17.42 -5.28 8.23
C SER A 74 -17.26 -4.70 6.82
N ASN A 75 -16.20 -3.91 6.67
CA ASN A 75 -15.84 -3.30 5.39
C ASN A 75 -15.26 -4.30 4.36
N GLU A 76 -14.93 -5.53 4.75
CA GLU A 76 -14.22 -6.51 3.89
C GLU A 76 -14.90 -6.77 2.53
N ARG A 77 -16.22 -6.81 2.48
CA ARG A 77 -16.94 -6.97 1.20
C ARG A 77 -16.91 -5.72 0.33
N LEU A 78 -16.92 -4.53 0.94
CA LEU A 78 -16.76 -3.27 0.24
C LEU A 78 -15.32 -3.07 -0.23
N GLU A 79 -14.33 -3.49 0.56
CA GLU A 79 -12.91 -3.55 0.20
C GLU A 79 -12.70 -4.40 -1.06
N PHE A 80 -13.22 -5.64 -1.06
CA PHE A 80 -13.17 -6.52 -2.24
C PHE A 80 -13.75 -5.87 -3.51
N LEU A 81 -14.92 -5.24 -3.40
CA LEU A 81 -15.55 -4.55 -4.52
C LEU A 81 -14.74 -3.31 -4.93
N GLY A 82 -14.31 -2.55 -3.94
CA GLY A 82 -13.57 -1.31 -4.14
C GLY A 82 -12.22 -1.51 -4.82
N ASP A 83 -11.47 -2.56 -4.46
CA ASP A 83 -10.24 -2.95 -5.15
C ASP A 83 -10.49 -3.16 -6.65
N ALA A 84 -11.51 -3.93 -7.00
CA ALA A 84 -11.86 -4.19 -8.40
C ALA A 84 -12.27 -2.90 -9.14
N VAL A 85 -13.08 -2.04 -8.52
CA VAL A 85 -13.54 -0.76 -9.10
C VAL A 85 -12.36 0.21 -9.27
N LEU A 86 -11.53 0.35 -8.24
CA LEU A 86 -10.31 1.17 -8.25
C LEU A 86 -9.35 0.72 -9.34
N GLY A 87 -9.11 -0.59 -9.42
CA GLY A 87 -8.26 -1.20 -10.44
C GLY A 87 -8.76 -0.93 -11.86
N ALA A 88 -10.08 -1.03 -12.09
CA ALA A 88 -10.70 -0.77 -13.39
C ALA A 88 -10.65 0.71 -13.78
N ILE A 89 -10.93 1.64 -12.86
CA ILE A 89 -10.85 3.09 -13.09
C ILE A 89 -9.41 3.48 -13.43
N THR A 90 -8.44 2.99 -12.64
CA THR A 90 -7.02 3.27 -12.84
C THR A 90 -6.52 2.73 -14.18
N ALA A 91 -6.92 1.51 -14.56
CA ALA A 91 -6.55 0.91 -15.84
C ALA A 91 -7.10 1.71 -17.03
N GLU A 92 -8.37 2.12 -16.96
CA GLU A 92 -9.01 2.93 -18.01
C GLU A 92 -8.36 4.31 -18.13
N TYR A 93 -8.03 4.94 -17.01
CA TYR A 93 -7.34 6.23 -16.99
C TYR A 93 -5.95 6.14 -17.64
N LEU A 94 -5.14 5.15 -17.25
CA LEU A 94 -3.80 4.94 -17.81
C LEU A 94 -3.85 4.61 -19.31
N TYR A 95 -4.78 3.76 -19.72
CA TYR A 95 -4.96 3.41 -21.14
C TYR A 95 -5.27 4.63 -22.01
N LYS A 96 -6.10 5.55 -21.52
CA LYS A 96 -6.43 6.79 -22.24
C LYS A 96 -5.29 7.81 -22.25
N ARG A 97 -4.56 7.88 -21.14
CA ARG A 97 -3.49 8.84 -20.92
C ARG A 97 -2.22 8.51 -21.72
N ASP A 98 -1.85 7.25 -21.75
CA ASP A 98 -0.56 6.77 -22.29
C ASP A 98 -0.82 5.83 -23.49
N PRO A 99 -1.27 6.36 -24.65
CA PRO A 99 -1.69 5.55 -25.80
C PRO A 99 -0.56 4.73 -26.46
N ASP A 100 0.68 5.13 -26.25
CA ASP A 100 1.86 4.47 -26.80
C ASP A 100 2.47 3.43 -25.83
N ALA A 101 1.95 3.34 -24.60
CA ALA A 101 2.44 2.41 -23.60
C ALA A 101 2.02 0.97 -23.91
N ASP A 102 2.97 0.03 -23.78
CA ASP A 102 2.66 -1.40 -23.90
C ASP A 102 1.90 -1.95 -22.66
N GLU A 103 1.37 -3.17 -22.78
CA GLU A 103 0.63 -3.84 -21.71
C GLU A 103 1.46 -3.95 -20.42
N GLY A 104 2.74 -4.27 -20.53
CA GLY A 104 3.65 -4.38 -19.39
C GLY A 104 3.84 -3.06 -18.65
N GLN A 105 3.99 -1.95 -19.39
CA GLN A 105 4.08 -0.59 -18.82
C GLN A 105 2.76 -0.22 -18.11
N LEU A 106 1.62 -0.37 -18.77
CA LEU A 106 0.31 -0.09 -18.19
C LEU A 106 0.07 -0.89 -16.91
N THR A 107 0.46 -2.17 -16.91
CA THR A 107 0.36 -3.04 -15.73
C THR A 107 1.24 -2.56 -14.58
N ARG A 108 2.50 -2.18 -14.85
CA ARG A 108 3.41 -1.64 -13.81
C ARG A 108 2.89 -0.32 -13.25
N HIS A 109 2.46 0.60 -14.11
CA HIS A 109 1.90 1.90 -13.70
C HIS A 109 0.66 1.72 -12.84
N ARG A 110 -0.24 0.82 -13.22
CA ARG A 110 -1.43 0.50 -12.43
C ARG A 110 -1.05 -0.05 -11.05
N VAL A 111 -0.14 -1.03 -10.98
CA VAL A 111 0.32 -1.59 -9.70
C VAL A 111 0.93 -0.51 -8.80
N ALA A 112 1.76 0.37 -9.37
CA ALA A 112 2.34 1.48 -8.60
C ALA A 112 1.27 2.46 -8.09
N ALA A 113 0.27 2.76 -8.91
CA ALA A 113 -0.79 3.71 -8.58
C ALA A 113 -1.69 3.23 -7.44
N VAL A 114 -2.01 1.91 -7.40
CA VAL A 114 -2.96 1.36 -6.41
C VAL A 114 -2.30 0.51 -5.32
N ARG A 115 -0.98 0.59 -5.15
CA ARG A 115 -0.28 -0.12 -4.07
C ARG A 115 -0.67 0.41 -2.68
N ALA A 116 -0.54 -0.44 -1.67
CA ALA A 116 -0.97 -0.14 -0.30
C ALA A 116 -0.42 1.20 0.22
N GLU A 117 0.86 1.53 -0.05
CA GLU A 117 1.49 2.79 0.41
C GLU A 117 0.79 4.02 -0.16
N THR A 118 0.35 3.97 -1.43
CA THR A 118 -0.41 5.03 -2.09
C THR A 118 -1.78 5.20 -1.43
N LEU A 119 -2.51 4.10 -1.23
CA LEU A 119 -3.84 4.11 -0.63
C LEU A 119 -3.80 4.59 0.83
N VAL A 120 -2.79 4.19 1.59
CA VAL A 120 -2.55 4.69 2.96
C VAL A 120 -2.34 6.20 2.97
N ARG A 121 -1.56 6.74 2.03
CA ARG A 121 -1.35 8.18 1.92
C ARG A 121 -2.67 8.91 1.66
N TRP A 122 -3.49 8.45 0.72
CA TRP A 122 -4.80 9.03 0.40
C TRP A 122 -5.80 8.88 1.56
N ALA A 123 -5.81 7.73 2.24
CA ALA A 123 -6.62 7.53 3.43
C ALA A 123 -6.25 8.51 4.58
N ARG A 124 -4.96 8.77 4.77
CA ARG A 124 -4.48 9.75 5.76
C ARG A 124 -4.83 11.18 5.38
N GLU A 125 -4.71 11.54 4.12
CA GLU A 125 -5.12 12.86 3.61
C GLU A 125 -6.60 13.11 3.86
N LEU A 126 -7.45 12.12 3.61
CA LEU A 126 -8.87 12.16 3.94
C LEU A 126 -9.16 12.12 5.45
N ARG A 127 -8.13 11.90 6.28
CA ARG A 127 -8.27 11.72 7.73
C ARG A 127 -9.14 10.51 8.11
N VAL A 128 -9.12 9.46 7.29
CA VAL A 128 -9.84 8.21 7.57
C VAL A 128 -9.55 7.65 8.96
N PRO A 129 -8.29 7.71 9.51
CA PRO A 129 -8.00 7.21 10.86
C PRO A 129 -8.88 7.80 11.97
N GLU A 130 -9.42 9.01 11.78
CA GLU A 130 -10.27 9.68 12.78
C GLU A 130 -11.71 9.16 12.78
N ALA A 131 -12.15 8.63 11.63
CA ALA A 131 -13.48 8.10 11.42
C ALA A 131 -13.57 6.57 11.47
N LEU A 132 -12.43 5.86 11.35
CA LEU A 132 -12.37 4.40 11.31
C LEU A 132 -12.78 3.79 12.67
N TYR A 133 -13.67 2.80 12.65
CA TYR A 133 -14.15 2.08 13.82
C TYR A 133 -13.33 0.81 14.02
N LEU A 134 -12.62 0.75 15.14
CA LEU A 134 -11.75 -0.36 15.55
C LEU A 134 -12.15 -0.88 16.92
N GLY A 135 -12.07 -2.20 17.12
CA GLY A 135 -12.36 -2.84 18.40
C GLY A 135 -11.34 -2.51 19.50
N THR A 136 -11.75 -2.72 20.75
CA THR A 136 -10.91 -2.56 21.93
C THR A 136 -9.87 -3.67 22.01
N GLY A 137 -8.65 -3.33 22.42
CA GLY A 137 -7.61 -4.33 22.75
C GLY A 137 -6.72 -4.76 21.58
N GLU A 138 -6.93 -4.28 20.37
CA GLU A 138 -6.08 -4.61 19.25
C GLU A 138 -4.75 -3.83 19.34
N GLN A 139 -3.69 -4.50 19.79
CA GLN A 139 -2.32 -3.98 19.69
C GLN A 139 -1.87 -4.10 18.23
N VAL A 140 -2.25 -3.10 17.44
CA VAL A 140 -2.00 -3.12 16.01
C VAL A 140 -0.59 -2.59 15.72
N THR A 141 0.24 -3.41 15.09
CA THR A 141 1.53 -2.94 14.53
C THR A 141 1.29 -1.86 13.48
N GLN A 142 2.31 -1.04 13.20
CA GLN A 142 2.20 -0.02 12.14
C GLN A 142 1.80 -0.64 10.78
N SER A 143 2.41 -1.78 10.43
CA SER A 143 2.08 -2.50 9.19
C SER A 143 0.62 -2.99 9.15
N ALA A 144 0.06 -3.43 10.27
CA ALA A 144 -1.35 -3.81 10.32
C ALA A 144 -2.28 -2.60 10.21
N ARG A 145 -1.93 -1.47 10.83
CA ARG A 145 -2.66 -0.20 10.67
C ARG A 145 -2.67 0.28 9.22
N ASP A 146 -1.54 0.19 8.55
CA ASP A 146 -1.42 0.60 7.15
C ASP A 146 -2.29 -0.29 6.25
N ARG A 147 -2.34 -1.61 6.47
CA ARG A 147 -3.27 -2.50 5.76
C ARG A 147 -4.74 -2.14 6.01
N MET A 148 -5.12 -1.86 7.26
CA MET A 148 -6.49 -1.43 7.59
C MET A 148 -6.86 -0.13 6.87
N LEU A 149 -5.93 0.83 6.76
CA LEU A 149 -6.18 2.09 6.08
C LEU A 149 -6.29 1.94 4.57
N ALA A 150 -5.45 1.09 3.97
CA ALA A 150 -5.55 0.76 2.54
C ALA A 150 -6.90 0.10 2.23
N GLY A 151 -7.28 -0.95 2.98
CA GLY A 151 -8.57 -1.62 2.82
C GLY A 151 -9.76 -0.70 3.10
N ALA A 152 -9.65 0.22 4.07
CA ALA A 152 -10.70 1.22 4.31
C ALA A 152 -10.85 2.19 3.13
N PHE A 153 -9.74 2.61 2.48
CA PHE A 153 -9.82 3.44 1.27
C PHE A 153 -10.50 2.69 0.12
N GLU A 154 -10.14 1.44 -0.12
CA GLU A 154 -10.83 0.59 -1.10
C GLU A 154 -12.30 0.42 -0.76
N ALA A 155 -12.64 0.18 0.51
CA ALA A 155 -14.02 0.09 0.95
C ALA A 155 -14.81 1.38 0.73
N LEU A 156 -14.19 2.56 0.88
CA LEU A 156 -14.81 3.84 0.55
C LEU A 156 -15.09 3.96 -0.95
N VAL A 157 -14.16 3.52 -1.83
CA VAL A 157 -14.41 3.46 -3.28
C VAL A 157 -15.60 2.54 -3.59
N GLY A 158 -15.64 1.36 -2.96
CA GLY A 158 -16.76 0.41 -3.10
C GLY A 158 -18.10 0.99 -2.63
N ALA A 159 -18.09 1.71 -1.50
CA ALA A 159 -19.27 2.37 -0.95
C ALA A 159 -19.80 3.46 -1.88
N VAL A 160 -18.93 4.34 -2.40
CA VAL A 160 -19.32 5.38 -3.39
C VAL A 160 -19.89 4.74 -4.65
N HIS A 161 -19.26 3.67 -5.13
CA HIS A 161 -19.72 2.95 -6.31
C HIS A 161 -21.12 2.36 -6.13
N LEU A 162 -21.42 1.75 -4.99
CA LEU A 162 -22.75 1.18 -4.71
C LEU A 162 -23.81 2.25 -4.47
N ASP A 163 -23.42 3.36 -3.87
CA ASP A 163 -24.34 4.43 -3.51
C ASP A 163 -24.71 5.32 -4.70
N GLN A 164 -23.72 5.69 -5.52
CA GLN A 164 -23.86 6.72 -6.56
C GLN A 164 -23.37 6.28 -7.95
N GLY A 165 -23.00 5.02 -8.09
CA GLY A 165 -22.58 4.44 -9.36
C GLY A 165 -21.13 4.74 -9.75
N ARG A 166 -20.79 4.23 -10.95
CA ARG A 166 -19.41 4.25 -11.47
C ARG A 166 -18.84 5.67 -11.64
N GLU A 167 -19.65 6.58 -12.19
CA GLU A 167 -19.18 7.93 -12.49
C GLU A 167 -18.77 8.70 -11.22
N ALA A 168 -19.49 8.51 -10.11
CA ALA A 168 -19.14 9.13 -8.84
C ALA A 168 -17.84 8.52 -8.26
N ALA A 169 -17.68 7.20 -8.33
CA ALA A 169 -16.45 6.54 -7.92
C ALA A 169 -15.27 6.97 -8.79
N GLU A 170 -15.46 7.13 -10.10
CA GLU A 170 -14.44 7.63 -11.01
C GLU A 170 -13.98 9.05 -10.65
N ARG A 171 -14.91 9.99 -10.47
CA ARG A 171 -14.58 11.35 -10.03
C ARG A 171 -13.80 11.36 -8.71
N PHE A 172 -14.21 10.54 -7.76
CA PHE A 172 -13.53 10.42 -6.46
C PHE A 172 -12.09 9.91 -6.62
N VAL A 173 -11.87 8.85 -7.38
CA VAL A 173 -10.54 8.24 -7.59
C VAL A 173 -9.65 9.16 -8.44
N LEU A 174 -10.18 9.74 -9.52
CA LEU A 174 -9.41 10.60 -10.42
C LEU A 174 -8.90 11.86 -9.71
N GLY A 175 -9.62 12.39 -8.72
CA GLY A 175 -9.14 13.51 -7.92
C GLY A 175 -7.78 13.27 -7.23
N PHE A 176 -7.44 12.01 -6.94
CA PHE A 176 -6.13 11.62 -6.41
C PHE A 176 -5.14 11.24 -7.52
N LEU A 177 -5.58 10.43 -8.49
CA LEU A 177 -4.72 9.95 -9.56
C LEU A 177 -4.12 11.08 -10.39
N GLU A 178 -4.94 12.02 -10.85
CA GLU A 178 -4.49 13.13 -11.71
C GLU A 178 -3.46 14.01 -11.01
N ARG A 179 -3.58 14.18 -9.71
CA ARG A 179 -2.65 14.98 -8.91
C ARG A 179 -1.34 14.25 -8.63
N ASP A 180 -1.42 12.95 -8.30
CA ASP A 180 -0.30 12.24 -7.68
C ASP A 180 0.44 11.28 -8.62
N LEU A 181 -0.13 10.92 -9.76
CA LEU A 181 0.40 9.83 -10.60
C LEU A 181 1.85 10.06 -11.03
N GLU A 182 2.22 11.27 -11.46
CA GLU A 182 3.59 11.58 -11.86
C GLU A 182 4.59 11.30 -10.73
N SER A 183 4.26 11.77 -9.52
CA SER A 183 5.10 11.54 -8.34
C SER A 183 5.19 10.05 -7.99
N ILE A 184 4.09 9.31 -8.13
CA ILE A 184 4.05 7.87 -7.89
C ILE A 184 4.95 7.14 -8.88
N LEU A 185 4.86 7.45 -10.16
CA LEU A 185 5.67 6.82 -11.22
C LEU A 185 7.15 7.16 -11.08
N GLN A 186 7.49 8.39 -10.69
CA GLN A 186 8.88 8.77 -10.39
C GLN A 186 9.44 7.97 -9.21
N GLN A 187 8.69 7.82 -8.12
CA GLN A 187 9.10 7.00 -6.98
C GLN A 187 9.27 5.53 -7.36
N GLU A 188 8.37 5.00 -8.20
CA GLU A 188 8.47 3.63 -8.70
C GLU A 188 9.71 3.44 -9.58
N ALA A 189 10.02 4.37 -10.45
CA ALA A 189 11.21 4.32 -11.30
C ALA A 189 12.49 4.26 -10.48
N VAL A 190 12.58 5.02 -9.39
CA VAL A 190 13.72 4.99 -8.44
C VAL A 190 13.77 3.67 -7.67
N ALA A 191 12.61 3.16 -7.22
CA ALA A 191 12.51 1.91 -6.47
C ALA A 191 12.73 0.66 -7.33
N ASN A 192 12.45 0.74 -8.63
CA ASN A 192 12.52 -0.37 -9.59
C ASN A 192 13.34 -0.02 -10.85
N PRO A 193 14.66 0.18 -10.73
CA PRO A 193 15.54 0.49 -11.86
C PRO A 193 15.43 -0.50 -13.03
N LYS A 194 15.20 -1.79 -12.72
CA LYS A 194 15.04 -2.84 -13.74
C LYS A 194 13.82 -2.58 -14.64
N GLY A 195 12.69 -2.22 -14.03
CA GLY A 195 11.48 -1.86 -14.78
C GLY A 195 11.71 -0.60 -15.61
N ARG A 196 12.33 0.41 -15.02
CA ARG A 196 12.65 1.66 -15.72
C ARG A 196 13.60 1.48 -16.90
N LEU A 197 14.65 0.67 -16.74
CA LEU A 197 15.58 0.36 -17.83
C LEU A 197 14.85 -0.32 -19.00
N GLN A 198 13.97 -1.26 -18.70
CA GLN A 198 13.16 -1.93 -19.74
C GLN A 198 12.29 -0.93 -20.52
N GLU A 199 11.64 0.01 -19.84
CA GLU A 199 10.82 1.06 -20.47
C GLU A 199 11.66 1.93 -21.40
N VAL A 200 12.78 2.45 -20.91
CA VAL A 200 13.68 3.31 -21.68
C VAL A 200 14.19 2.62 -22.93
N LEU A 201 14.60 1.36 -22.81
CA LEU A 201 15.11 0.59 -23.96
C LEU A 201 14.00 0.24 -24.94
N GLN A 202 12.81 -0.05 -24.45
CA GLN A 202 11.65 -0.29 -25.30
C GLN A 202 11.22 0.97 -26.06
N GLU A 203 11.20 2.13 -25.40
CA GLU A 203 10.86 3.42 -26.02
C GLU A 203 11.89 3.84 -27.07
N ARG A 204 13.20 3.75 -26.76
CA ARG A 204 14.27 4.24 -27.63
C ARG A 204 14.61 3.30 -28.78
N GLU A 205 14.62 2.00 -28.52
CA GLU A 205 15.23 1.03 -29.43
C GLU A 205 14.35 -0.19 -29.72
N ARG A 206 13.20 -0.32 -29.03
CA ARG A 206 12.29 -1.48 -29.12
C ARG A 206 12.97 -2.82 -28.80
N VAL A 207 13.92 -2.79 -27.86
CA VAL A 207 14.66 -3.96 -27.36
C VAL A 207 14.49 -4.08 -25.85
N GLY A 208 14.73 -5.29 -25.33
CA GLY A 208 14.75 -5.54 -23.90
C GLY A 208 16.17 -5.72 -23.35
N PRO A 209 16.40 -5.45 -22.04
CA PRO A 209 17.66 -5.75 -21.39
C PRO A 209 17.80 -7.25 -21.12
N GLU A 210 18.99 -7.80 -21.33
CA GLU A 210 19.37 -9.17 -21.00
C GLU A 210 20.25 -9.19 -19.76
N TYR A 211 19.89 -10.02 -18.77
CA TYR A 211 20.61 -10.11 -17.50
C TYR A 211 21.32 -11.46 -17.39
N GLU A 212 22.65 -11.41 -17.17
CA GLU A 212 23.48 -12.58 -17.00
C GLU A 212 24.15 -12.58 -15.63
N THR A 213 24.05 -13.69 -14.88
CA THR A 213 24.80 -13.87 -13.63
C THR A 213 26.21 -14.37 -13.99
N ILE A 214 27.21 -13.52 -13.82
CA ILE A 214 28.60 -13.82 -14.20
C ILE A 214 29.42 -14.41 -13.05
N ALA A 215 29.02 -14.16 -11.78
CA ALA A 215 29.69 -14.70 -10.61
C ALA A 215 28.74 -14.93 -9.45
N THR A 216 29.08 -15.91 -8.62
CA THR A 216 28.48 -16.15 -7.30
C THR A 216 29.60 -16.45 -6.33
N ALA A 217 29.72 -15.67 -5.26
CA ALA A 217 30.77 -15.76 -4.25
C ALA A 217 30.18 -15.86 -2.84
N GLY A 218 31.00 -16.31 -1.88
CA GLY A 218 30.62 -16.40 -0.46
C GLY A 218 29.94 -17.71 -0.06
N PRO A 219 29.87 -17.98 1.25
CA PRO A 219 29.20 -19.15 1.81
C PRO A 219 27.68 -19.03 1.69
N ASP A 220 26.94 -20.16 1.85
CA ASP A 220 25.50 -20.24 1.62
C ASP A 220 24.66 -19.19 2.37
N HIS A 221 25.08 -18.80 3.57
CA HIS A 221 24.42 -17.81 4.42
C HIS A 221 24.81 -16.36 4.12
N ALA A 222 25.82 -16.14 3.24
CA ALA A 222 26.31 -14.82 2.84
C ALA A 222 26.72 -14.81 1.36
N ARG A 223 25.87 -15.42 0.49
CA ARG A 223 26.09 -15.42 -0.96
C ARG A 223 25.95 -14.00 -1.52
N GLU A 224 26.88 -13.68 -2.41
CA GLU A 224 26.83 -12.48 -3.23
C GLU A 224 26.79 -12.88 -4.71
N PHE A 225 25.92 -12.25 -5.44
CA PHE A 225 25.72 -12.45 -6.88
C PHE A 225 26.25 -11.24 -7.62
N THR A 226 26.99 -11.47 -8.71
CA THR A 226 27.36 -10.43 -9.67
C THR A 226 26.58 -10.66 -10.95
N VAL A 227 25.85 -9.65 -11.38
CA VAL A 227 25.00 -9.68 -12.58
C VAL A 227 25.42 -8.54 -13.50
N VAL A 228 25.49 -8.82 -14.78
CA VAL A 228 25.62 -7.81 -15.83
C VAL A 228 24.33 -7.66 -16.60
N VAL A 229 24.08 -6.47 -17.14
CA VAL A 229 23.00 -6.20 -18.07
C VAL A 229 23.57 -5.78 -19.40
N LYS A 230 23.03 -6.38 -20.46
CA LYS A 230 23.43 -6.18 -21.86
C LYS A 230 22.24 -5.80 -22.72
N VAL A 231 22.52 -5.09 -23.81
CA VAL A 231 21.57 -4.85 -24.89
C VAL A 231 22.32 -5.10 -26.20
N ARG A 232 21.84 -6.03 -27.05
CA ARG A 232 22.49 -6.39 -28.30
C ARG A 232 24.00 -6.64 -28.15
N GLU A 233 24.41 -7.45 -27.20
CA GLU A 233 25.81 -7.75 -26.85
C GLU A 233 26.60 -6.59 -26.21
N GLU A 234 26.08 -5.37 -26.12
CA GLU A 234 26.72 -4.25 -25.46
C GLU A 234 26.47 -4.31 -23.94
N LEU A 235 27.54 -4.23 -23.18
CA LEU A 235 27.49 -4.19 -21.71
C LEU A 235 27.10 -2.78 -21.26
N LEU A 236 25.93 -2.67 -20.60
CA LEU A 236 25.43 -1.39 -20.10
C LEU A 236 25.68 -1.17 -18.60
N GLY A 237 25.79 -2.24 -17.82
CA GLY A 237 26.03 -2.11 -16.38
C GLY A 237 26.26 -3.43 -15.67
N GLU A 238 26.89 -3.36 -14.50
CA GLU A 238 27.16 -4.46 -13.58
C GLU A 238 26.55 -4.15 -12.21
N GLY A 239 26.04 -5.17 -11.51
CA GLY A 239 25.49 -5.00 -10.17
C GLY A 239 25.80 -6.18 -9.27
N ARG A 240 25.99 -5.89 -7.98
CA ARG A 240 26.20 -6.90 -6.94
C ARG A 240 25.10 -6.83 -5.91
N GLY A 241 24.76 -7.99 -5.34
CA GLY A 241 23.73 -8.07 -4.31
C GLY A 241 23.66 -9.43 -3.65
N ARG A 242 22.98 -9.48 -2.51
CA ARG A 242 22.77 -10.71 -1.73
C ARG A 242 21.74 -11.66 -2.35
N SER A 243 21.05 -11.21 -3.37
CA SER A 243 20.15 -12.01 -4.20
C SER A 243 20.33 -11.65 -5.66
N LYS A 244 19.98 -12.59 -6.58
CA LYS A 244 19.98 -12.29 -8.03
C LYS A 244 19.12 -11.09 -8.36
N ARG A 245 17.95 -10.94 -7.69
CA ARG A 245 17.04 -9.81 -7.88
C ARG A 245 17.71 -8.48 -7.50
N GLU A 246 18.36 -8.42 -6.36
CA GLU A 246 19.09 -7.22 -5.91
C GLU A 246 20.23 -6.86 -6.87
N ALA A 247 21.04 -7.85 -7.27
CA ALA A 247 22.12 -7.66 -8.22
C ALA A 247 21.60 -7.14 -9.59
N GLN A 248 20.47 -7.66 -10.07
CA GLN A 248 19.82 -7.16 -11.30
C GLN A 248 19.34 -5.71 -11.17
N GLN A 249 18.79 -5.31 -10.02
CA GLN A 249 18.39 -3.93 -9.77
C GLN A 249 19.59 -2.98 -9.78
N MET A 250 20.70 -3.41 -9.17
CA MET A 250 21.95 -2.61 -9.16
C MET A 250 22.55 -2.49 -10.56
N ALA A 251 22.61 -3.58 -11.35
CA ALA A 251 23.06 -3.56 -12.73
C ALA A 251 22.21 -2.62 -13.59
N ALA A 252 20.88 -2.65 -13.43
CA ALA A 252 19.97 -1.76 -14.13
C ALA A 252 20.16 -0.30 -13.75
N ARG A 253 20.42 0.01 -12.48
CA ARG A 253 20.71 1.37 -12.02
C ARG A 253 21.98 1.93 -12.66
N GLU A 254 23.02 1.13 -12.73
CA GLU A 254 24.28 1.51 -13.41
C GLU A 254 24.05 1.73 -14.92
N ALA A 255 23.28 0.85 -15.56
CA ALA A 255 22.92 0.99 -16.97
C ALA A 255 22.12 2.29 -17.25
N LEU A 256 21.17 2.65 -16.38
CA LEU A 256 20.43 3.91 -16.49
C LEU A 256 21.37 5.12 -16.38
N ALA A 257 22.32 5.09 -15.45
CA ALA A 257 23.33 6.13 -15.31
C ALA A 257 24.23 6.21 -16.56
N HIS A 258 24.64 5.08 -17.12
CA HIS A 258 25.40 5.00 -18.39
C HIS A 258 24.63 5.63 -19.56
N LEU A 259 23.33 5.41 -19.63
CA LEU A 259 22.43 5.99 -20.64
C LEU A 259 22.11 7.48 -20.41
N GLY A 260 22.71 8.11 -19.37
CA GLY A 260 22.47 9.51 -19.01
C GLY A 260 21.12 9.76 -18.34
N ILE A 261 20.46 8.72 -17.86
CA ILE A 261 19.20 8.81 -17.14
C ILE A 261 19.54 8.87 -15.66
N VAL A 262 19.67 10.09 -15.15
CA VAL A 262 19.99 10.34 -13.75
C VAL A 262 18.70 10.25 -12.94
N ASP A 263 18.61 9.30 -12.00
CA ASP A 263 17.60 9.33 -10.96
C ASP A 263 17.79 10.61 -10.15
N SER A 264 16.80 11.50 -10.22
CA SER A 264 16.72 12.69 -9.34
C SER A 264 16.39 12.23 -7.94
N THR A 265 17.31 11.56 -7.26
CA THR A 265 17.20 11.34 -5.83
C THR A 265 17.42 12.67 -5.13
N PRO A 266 16.46 13.19 -4.32
CA PRO A 266 16.81 14.22 -3.37
C PRO A 266 17.88 13.63 -2.43
N LYS A 267 19.01 14.34 -2.27
CA LYS A 267 19.99 14.01 -1.24
C LYS A 267 19.26 14.00 0.10
N PRO A 268 19.47 12.99 0.95
CA PRO A 268 19.03 13.08 2.33
C PRO A 268 19.78 14.25 2.99
N ASP A 269 19.02 15.19 3.56
CA ASP A 269 19.50 16.21 4.47
C ASP A 269 19.98 15.58 5.80
#